data_611f485cae7ec9353db283b8efffb764
#
_entry.id   611f485cae7ec9353db283b8efffb764
#
_cell.length_a   1.000
_cell.length_b   1.000
_cell.length_c   1.000
_cell.angle_alpha   90.00
_cell.angle_beta   90.00
_cell.angle_gamma   90.00
#
_symmetry.space_group_name_H-M   'P 1'
#
loop_
_entity.id
_entity.type
_entity.pdbx_description
1 polymer ?
#
loop_
_entity_poly.entity_id
_entity_poly.type
_entity_poly.pdbx_seq_one_letter_code
_entity_poly.pdbx_strand_id
1 'polypeptide(L)'
;MIQEILYDCKIDRTRQPAMFSAASGDEARPLLVGLHTWSYNHTDYYKKFAACCEKYNWNFIFPEFRGPNWWPEACGSDFVVSDIEDAVRHVCQIANVDKKRIYLCGGSGGGHCSLLLAGRRPDLWTAVSSWCPISDIRYWHEQCRAMDLGYYKHIESACGGNPETDAAARKQAMVRSPISWLPNAAELPLAINCGIHDGHAGKGTVPVDQSIFAFNVLAAPEDRISWDDAMYIVRNETIPEHLHCREVDPAFGEHKVLFRRVSNNVRLTIFDGNHDLYENAALEWLSRQVKGEPISWEPGPASAALDPESSQLTS
;
A
#
# COMPACT_ATOMS: atom_id res chain seq x y z
N MET A 1 -3.64 -23.09 8.33
CA MET A 1 -4.33 -22.52 9.51
C MET A 1 -3.57 -21.26 9.91
N ILE A 2 -4.28 -20.12 10.11
CA ILE A 2 -3.65 -18.87 10.56
C ILE A 2 -3.42 -18.88 12.06
N GLN A 3 -2.28 -18.34 12.52
CA GLN A 3 -1.88 -18.26 13.92
C GLN A 3 -1.07 -16.99 14.19
N GLU A 4 -1.07 -16.53 15.43
CA GLU A 4 -0.15 -15.50 15.87
C GLU A 4 1.23 -16.10 16.12
N ILE A 5 2.26 -15.44 15.62
CA ILE A 5 3.66 -15.79 15.85
C ILE A 5 4.43 -14.59 16.38
N LEU A 6 5.60 -14.83 16.94
CA LEU A 6 6.54 -13.78 17.33
C LEU A 6 7.83 -13.94 16.53
N TYR A 7 8.37 -12.84 16.00
CA TYR A 7 9.66 -12.81 15.31
C TYR A 7 10.60 -11.77 15.91
N ASP A 8 11.90 -12.02 15.78
CA ASP A 8 12.94 -11.17 16.38
C ASP A 8 13.25 -9.98 15.47
N CYS A 9 13.25 -8.77 16.03
CA CYS A 9 13.60 -7.52 15.36
C CYS A 9 15.07 -7.18 15.64
N LYS A 10 15.86 -7.01 14.59
CA LYS A 10 17.32 -6.81 14.71
C LYS A 10 17.69 -5.43 15.23
N ILE A 11 16.89 -4.41 14.89
CA ILE A 11 17.21 -3.02 15.16
C ILE A 11 17.32 -2.72 16.66
N ASP A 12 16.48 -3.34 17.47
CA ASP A 12 16.41 -3.10 18.92
C ASP A 12 16.34 -4.39 19.78
N ARG A 13 16.42 -5.57 19.13
CA ARG A 13 16.35 -6.89 19.76
C ARG A 13 15.03 -7.16 20.48
N THR A 14 13.95 -6.46 20.12
CA THR A 14 12.60 -6.77 20.60
C THR A 14 11.99 -7.91 19.77
N ARG A 15 10.82 -8.37 20.20
CA ARG A 15 10.01 -9.32 19.42
C ARG A 15 8.72 -8.65 19.02
N GLN A 16 8.35 -8.77 17.75
CA GLN A 16 7.09 -8.26 17.23
C GLN A 16 6.15 -9.42 16.90
N PRO A 17 4.84 -9.27 17.17
CA PRO A 17 3.85 -10.25 16.78
C PRO A 17 3.47 -10.09 15.29
N ALA A 18 2.97 -11.17 14.72
CA ALA A 18 2.37 -11.18 13.38
C ALA A 18 1.32 -12.30 13.27
N MET A 19 0.29 -12.08 12.45
CA MET A 19 -0.55 -13.18 11.99
C MET A 19 0.14 -13.87 10.82
N PHE A 20 0.24 -15.20 10.87
CA PHE A 20 0.95 -16.00 9.89
C PHE A 20 0.16 -17.23 9.49
N SER A 21 0.22 -17.60 8.21
CA SER A 21 -0.17 -18.92 7.72
C SER A 21 0.80 -19.41 6.64
N ALA A 22 1.21 -20.67 6.75
CA ALA A 22 1.99 -21.32 5.73
C ALA A 22 1.08 -21.88 4.62
N ALA A 23 1.57 -21.87 3.39
CA ALA A 23 0.98 -22.62 2.29
C ALA A 23 1.00 -24.12 2.56
N SER A 24 0.11 -24.86 1.90
CA SER A 24 0.04 -26.32 1.99
C SER A 24 1.00 -26.97 1.00
N GLY A 25 1.53 -28.16 1.37
CA GLY A 25 2.45 -28.96 0.55
C GLY A 25 3.92 -28.55 0.71
N ASP A 26 4.81 -29.30 0.04
CA ASP A 26 6.27 -29.17 0.19
C ASP A 26 6.90 -28.25 -0.86
N GLU A 27 6.13 -27.79 -1.84
CA GLU A 27 6.63 -26.91 -2.89
C GLU A 27 6.87 -25.48 -2.39
N ALA A 28 7.86 -24.79 -2.94
CA ALA A 28 8.07 -23.37 -2.69
C ALA A 28 6.87 -22.56 -3.22
N ARG A 29 6.25 -21.76 -2.36
CA ARG A 29 5.06 -20.96 -2.66
C ARG A 29 5.32 -19.46 -2.47
N PRO A 30 4.59 -18.59 -3.18
CA PRO A 30 4.68 -17.16 -2.96
C PRO A 30 4.49 -16.76 -1.50
N LEU A 31 5.01 -15.61 -1.12
CA LEU A 31 4.75 -14.95 0.15
C LEU A 31 4.03 -13.63 -0.08
N LEU A 32 2.89 -13.43 0.54
CA LEU A 32 2.28 -12.12 0.70
C LEU A 32 2.61 -11.54 2.09
N VAL A 33 3.14 -10.33 2.10
CA VAL A 33 3.23 -9.48 3.29
C VAL A 33 2.09 -8.47 3.21
N GLY A 34 1.07 -8.65 4.06
CA GLY A 34 -0.02 -7.70 4.21
C GLY A 34 0.30 -6.68 5.31
N LEU A 35 -0.16 -5.44 5.16
CA LEU A 35 0.10 -4.36 6.12
C LEU A 35 -1.20 -3.75 6.64
N HIS A 36 -1.27 -3.54 7.98
CA HIS A 36 -2.42 -2.92 8.64
C HIS A 36 -2.54 -1.42 8.32
N THR A 37 -3.72 -0.86 8.57
CA THR A 37 -4.01 0.54 8.29
C THR A 37 -3.45 1.47 9.38
N TRP A 38 -3.73 2.79 9.28
CA TRP A 38 -3.08 3.82 10.10
C TRP A 38 -3.24 3.63 11.60
N SER A 39 -4.46 3.32 12.04
CA SER A 39 -4.84 3.33 13.47
C SER A 39 -4.91 1.94 14.10
N TYR A 40 -4.53 0.90 13.38
CA TYR A 40 -4.74 -0.51 13.73
C TYR A 40 -3.42 -1.26 13.91
N ASN A 41 -3.52 -2.57 14.09
CA ASN A 41 -2.41 -3.47 14.39
C ASN A 41 -2.55 -4.81 13.62
N HIS A 42 -1.66 -5.76 13.87
CA HIS A 42 -1.61 -7.06 13.19
C HIS A 42 -2.85 -7.94 13.39
N THR A 43 -3.73 -7.64 14.36
CA THR A 43 -4.96 -8.41 14.59
C THR A 43 -6.17 -7.87 13.81
N ASP A 44 -6.02 -6.71 13.16
CA ASP A 44 -7.10 -6.03 12.46
C ASP A 44 -6.98 -6.22 10.94
N TYR A 45 -8.09 -6.52 10.28
CA TYR A 45 -8.22 -6.62 8.80
C TYR A 45 -7.42 -7.73 8.09
N TYR A 46 -6.58 -8.49 8.77
CA TYR A 46 -5.79 -9.57 8.15
C TYR A 46 -6.62 -10.68 7.51
N LYS A 47 -7.87 -10.91 7.97
CA LYS A 47 -8.70 -12.08 7.61
C LYS A 47 -9.00 -12.16 6.12
N LYS A 48 -9.26 -11.03 5.46
CA LYS A 48 -9.54 -10.99 4.01
C LYS A 48 -8.30 -11.34 3.20
N PHE A 49 -7.14 -10.76 3.56
CA PHE A 49 -5.86 -11.16 2.96
C PHE A 49 -5.56 -12.63 3.16
N ALA A 50 -5.76 -13.14 4.39
CA ALA A 50 -5.53 -14.55 4.70
C ALA A 50 -6.42 -15.49 3.87
N ALA A 51 -7.72 -15.17 3.72
CA ALA A 51 -8.65 -15.95 2.90
C ALA A 51 -8.23 -15.96 1.42
N CYS A 52 -7.80 -14.83 0.88
CA CYS A 52 -7.27 -14.77 -0.47
C CYS A 52 -5.98 -15.60 -0.61
N CYS A 53 -5.04 -15.51 0.34
CA CYS A 53 -3.82 -16.31 0.32
C CYS A 53 -4.09 -17.81 0.42
N GLU A 54 -5.06 -18.23 1.22
CA GLU A 54 -5.50 -19.63 1.31
C GLU A 54 -6.00 -20.14 -0.04
N LYS A 55 -6.84 -19.34 -0.74
CA LYS A 55 -7.34 -19.68 -2.09
C LYS A 55 -6.22 -19.86 -3.11
N TYR A 56 -5.19 -19.00 -3.08
CA TYR A 56 -4.03 -19.08 -3.96
C TYR A 56 -2.98 -20.08 -3.49
N ASN A 57 -3.13 -20.66 -2.30
CA ASN A 57 -2.13 -21.48 -1.62
C ASN A 57 -0.78 -20.74 -1.47
N TRP A 58 -0.81 -19.54 -0.90
CA TRP A 58 0.37 -18.72 -0.63
C TRP A 58 0.73 -18.71 0.86
N ASN A 59 2.01 -18.54 1.16
CA ASN A 59 2.44 -18.12 2.49
C ASN A 59 1.95 -16.70 2.75
N PHE A 60 1.54 -16.41 3.97
CA PHE A 60 1.02 -15.10 4.37
C PHE A 60 1.59 -14.66 5.70
N ILE A 61 1.98 -13.39 5.80
CA ILE A 61 2.32 -12.73 7.07
C ILE A 61 1.71 -11.33 7.13
N PHE A 62 1.21 -10.97 8.31
CA PHE A 62 0.63 -9.65 8.60
C PHE A 62 1.26 -9.14 9.90
N PRO A 63 2.40 -8.41 9.82
CA PRO A 63 3.20 -8.01 10.97
C PRO A 63 2.61 -6.80 11.70
N GLU A 64 2.98 -6.63 12.95
CA GLU A 64 2.63 -5.48 13.81
C GLU A 64 3.34 -4.19 13.37
N PHE A 65 4.59 -4.28 12.96
CA PHE A 65 5.49 -3.18 12.57
C PHE A 65 5.28 -1.88 13.37
N ARG A 66 5.28 -1.97 14.72
CA ARG A 66 5.17 -0.89 15.74
C ARG A 66 3.75 -0.37 15.97
N GLY A 67 2.71 -1.06 15.47
CA GLY A 67 1.32 -0.72 15.72
C GLY A 67 0.87 0.59 15.08
N PRO A 68 -0.08 1.28 15.71
CA PRO A 68 -0.65 2.49 15.14
C PRO A 68 0.38 3.59 14.83
N ASN A 69 0.18 4.32 13.72
CA ASN A 69 1.15 5.25 13.14
C ASN A 69 1.26 6.61 13.84
N TRP A 70 1.08 6.67 15.16
CA TRP A 70 1.23 7.92 15.95
C TRP A 70 2.42 7.92 16.92
N TRP A 71 3.24 6.87 16.91
CA TRP A 71 4.45 6.77 17.72
C TRP A 71 5.70 7.10 16.88
N PRO A 72 6.76 7.66 17.48
CA PRO A 72 8.03 7.92 16.77
C PRO A 72 8.64 6.66 16.16
N GLU A 73 8.45 5.50 16.78
CA GLU A 73 8.95 4.20 16.29
C GLU A 73 8.09 3.63 15.15
N ALA A 74 6.85 4.10 14.99
CA ALA A 74 5.92 3.72 13.91
C ALA A 74 6.01 4.70 12.71
N CYS A 75 4.95 4.86 11.94
CA CYS A 75 4.81 5.85 10.88
C CYS A 75 6.00 5.87 9.91
N GLY A 76 6.39 4.70 9.40
CA GLY A 76 7.46 4.60 8.40
C GLY A 76 8.87 4.93 8.91
N SER A 77 9.12 4.80 10.21
CA SER A 77 10.46 4.93 10.80
C SER A 77 11.40 3.82 10.33
N ASP A 78 12.70 3.93 10.68
CA ASP A 78 13.67 2.86 10.44
C ASP A 78 13.32 1.57 11.18
N PHE A 79 12.62 1.65 12.32
CA PHE A 79 12.12 0.47 13.03
C PHE A 79 11.09 -0.28 12.18
N VAL A 80 10.13 0.42 11.57
CA VAL A 80 9.11 -0.17 10.69
C VAL A 80 9.76 -0.90 9.52
N VAL A 81 10.73 -0.27 8.86
CA VAL A 81 11.45 -0.87 7.73
C VAL A 81 12.18 -2.13 8.17
N SER A 82 12.94 -2.06 9.28
CA SER A 82 13.68 -3.21 9.82
C SER A 82 12.74 -4.35 10.24
N ASP A 83 11.63 -4.04 10.91
CA ASP A 83 10.71 -5.06 11.40
C ASP A 83 10.06 -5.85 10.26
N ILE A 84 9.66 -5.16 9.17
CA ILE A 84 9.05 -5.84 8.02
C ILE A 84 10.08 -6.68 7.27
N GLU A 85 11.34 -6.23 7.15
CA GLU A 85 12.43 -7.06 6.63
C GLU A 85 12.65 -8.31 7.49
N ASP A 86 12.63 -8.15 8.80
CA ASP A 86 12.81 -9.24 9.76
C ASP A 86 11.65 -10.23 9.70
N ALA A 87 10.40 -9.75 9.51
CA ALA A 87 9.23 -10.58 9.29
C ALA A 87 9.39 -11.47 8.03
N VAL A 88 9.80 -10.89 6.90
CA VAL A 88 10.08 -11.67 5.66
C VAL A 88 11.16 -12.69 5.89
N ARG A 89 12.27 -12.30 6.53
CA ARG A 89 13.39 -13.20 6.84
C ARG A 89 12.94 -14.36 7.72
N HIS A 90 12.12 -14.08 8.74
CA HIS A 90 11.58 -15.09 9.64
C HIS A 90 10.73 -16.12 8.89
N VAL A 91 9.79 -15.65 8.03
CA VAL A 91 8.96 -16.56 7.23
C VAL A 91 9.81 -17.42 6.30
N CYS A 92 10.85 -16.86 5.66
CA CYS A 92 11.77 -17.63 4.83
C CYS A 92 12.56 -18.72 5.58
N GLN A 93 12.59 -18.67 6.92
CA GLN A 93 13.22 -19.70 7.77
C GLN A 93 12.23 -20.80 8.19
N ILE A 94 10.95 -20.47 8.34
CA ILE A 94 9.94 -21.38 8.88
C ILE A 94 8.96 -21.94 7.83
N ALA A 95 9.00 -21.42 6.59
CA ALA A 95 8.15 -21.86 5.48
C ALA A 95 8.96 -21.95 4.17
N ASN A 96 8.49 -22.78 3.24
CA ASN A 96 9.11 -22.90 1.93
C ASN A 96 8.61 -21.79 1.00
N VAL A 97 9.35 -20.67 0.96
CA VAL A 97 9.01 -19.46 0.21
C VAL A 97 9.71 -19.45 -1.15
N ASP A 98 8.94 -19.22 -2.21
CA ASP A 98 9.49 -18.88 -3.53
C ASP A 98 10.02 -17.43 -3.51
N LYS A 99 11.33 -17.28 -3.45
CA LYS A 99 12.01 -15.97 -3.36
C LYS A 99 11.86 -15.11 -4.62
N LYS A 100 11.35 -15.67 -5.73
CA LYS A 100 10.97 -14.90 -6.92
C LYS A 100 9.55 -14.36 -6.85
N ARG A 101 8.80 -14.68 -5.79
CA ARG A 101 7.40 -14.28 -5.59
C ARG A 101 7.14 -13.85 -4.16
N ILE A 102 7.78 -12.74 -3.75
CA ILE A 102 7.56 -12.08 -2.46
C ILE A 102 6.85 -10.76 -2.74
N TYR A 103 5.62 -10.64 -2.29
CA TYR A 103 4.73 -9.52 -2.58
C TYR A 103 4.41 -8.71 -1.33
N LEU A 104 4.15 -7.42 -1.54
CA LEU A 104 3.74 -6.48 -0.50
C LEU A 104 2.41 -5.86 -0.87
N CYS A 105 1.47 -5.81 0.07
CA CYS A 105 0.17 -5.15 -0.13
C CYS A 105 -0.32 -4.48 1.14
N GLY A 106 -0.90 -3.28 1.00
CA GLY A 106 -1.52 -2.57 2.09
C GLY A 106 -2.41 -1.43 1.60
N GLY A 107 -3.35 -1.03 2.46
CA GLY A 107 -4.24 0.09 2.22
C GLY A 107 -4.09 1.18 3.28
N SER A 108 -4.40 2.44 2.94
CA SER A 108 -4.33 3.56 3.88
C SER A 108 -2.94 3.72 4.50
N GLY A 109 -2.81 3.64 5.82
CA GLY A 109 -1.52 3.56 6.51
C GLY A 109 -0.65 2.39 6.06
N GLY A 110 -1.24 1.22 5.73
CA GLY A 110 -0.53 0.11 5.09
C GLY A 110 -0.12 0.44 3.66
N GLY A 111 -0.91 1.24 2.94
CA GLY A 111 -0.57 1.81 1.63
C GLY A 111 0.62 2.76 1.72
N HIS A 112 0.63 3.66 2.70
CA HIS A 112 1.80 4.48 3.03
C HIS A 112 3.05 3.63 3.23
N CYS A 113 2.96 2.63 4.11
CA CYS A 113 4.09 1.77 4.44
C CYS A 113 4.54 0.93 3.23
N SER A 114 3.61 0.45 2.39
CA SER A 114 3.94 -0.31 1.19
C SER A 114 4.68 0.54 0.14
N LEU A 115 4.29 1.79 -0.09
CA LEU A 115 5.03 2.73 -0.94
C LEU A 115 6.41 3.07 -0.36
N LEU A 116 6.49 3.28 0.96
CA LEU A 116 7.75 3.56 1.62
C LEU A 116 8.74 2.40 1.43
N LEU A 117 8.30 1.18 1.68
CA LEU A 117 9.11 -0.03 1.53
C LEU A 117 9.46 -0.32 0.07
N ALA A 118 8.60 0.03 -0.89
CA ALA A 118 8.94 -0.03 -2.31
C ALA A 118 10.19 0.81 -2.60
N GLY A 119 10.28 2.01 -2.05
CA GLY A 119 11.44 2.90 -2.23
C GLY A 119 12.63 2.62 -1.31
N ARG A 120 12.39 2.13 -0.08
CA ARG A 120 13.45 1.84 0.90
C ARG A 120 14.11 0.47 0.69
N ARG A 121 13.34 -0.51 0.22
CA ARG A 121 13.81 -1.89 0.02
C ARG A 121 13.26 -2.50 -1.29
N PRO A 122 13.52 -1.86 -2.45
CA PRO A 122 13.04 -2.36 -3.74
C PRO A 122 13.57 -3.77 -4.08
N ASP A 123 14.74 -4.12 -3.53
CA ASP A 123 15.38 -5.42 -3.73
C ASP A 123 14.61 -6.60 -3.09
N LEU A 124 13.83 -6.33 -2.04
CA LEU A 124 13.12 -7.34 -1.29
C LEU A 124 11.87 -7.86 -2.03
N TRP A 125 11.21 -6.99 -2.78
CA TRP A 125 9.91 -7.25 -3.36
C TRP A 125 10.00 -7.73 -4.81
N THR A 126 9.05 -8.56 -5.20
CA THR A 126 8.79 -8.89 -6.61
C THR A 126 7.83 -7.88 -7.23
N ALA A 127 6.82 -7.50 -6.48
CA ALA A 127 5.84 -6.47 -6.85
C ALA A 127 5.15 -5.92 -5.60
N VAL A 128 4.64 -4.69 -5.71
CA VAL A 128 3.93 -4.01 -4.63
C VAL A 128 2.57 -3.51 -5.12
N SER A 129 1.50 -3.80 -4.36
CA SER A 129 0.15 -3.27 -4.60
C SER A 129 -0.25 -2.36 -3.44
N SER A 130 -0.35 -1.06 -3.72
CA SER A 130 -0.63 -0.02 -2.73
C SER A 130 -2.01 0.60 -2.97
N TRP A 131 -2.82 0.71 -1.92
CA TRP A 131 -4.21 1.14 -2.01
C TRP A 131 -4.48 2.36 -1.12
N CYS A 132 -5.10 3.39 -1.70
CA CYS A 132 -5.41 4.66 -1.03
C CYS A 132 -4.23 5.17 -0.17
N PRO A 133 -3.00 5.19 -0.71
CA PRO A 133 -1.79 5.43 0.07
C PRO A 133 -1.59 6.90 0.41
N ILE A 134 -0.99 7.16 1.56
CA ILE A 134 -0.39 8.44 1.88
C ILE A 134 1.03 8.45 1.28
N SER A 135 1.34 9.34 0.36
CA SER A 135 2.66 9.42 -0.28
C SER A 135 3.56 10.52 0.30
N ASP A 136 2.97 11.61 0.79
CA ASP A 136 3.65 12.73 1.44
C ASP A 136 3.01 13.01 2.80
N ILE A 137 3.73 12.69 3.88
CA ILE A 137 3.27 12.87 5.26
C ILE A 137 3.07 14.35 5.61
N ARG A 138 3.95 15.23 5.10
CA ARG A 138 3.83 16.65 5.36
C ARG A 138 2.58 17.24 4.66
N TYR A 139 2.41 16.91 3.39
CA TYR A 139 1.26 17.39 2.64
C TYR A 139 -0.06 16.82 3.19
N TRP A 140 -0.07 15.53 3.59
CA TRP A 140 -1.24 14.95 4.24
C TRP A 140 -1.53 15.57 5.61
N HIS A 141 -0.52 16.01 6.36
CA HIS A 141 -0.72 16.80 7.58
C HIS A 141 -1.52 18.09 7.31
N GLU A 142 -1.17 18.84 6.25
CA GLU A 142 -1.90 20.02 5.82
C GLU A 142 -3.35 19.66 5.40
N GLN A 143 -3.53 18.61 4.62
CA GLN A 143 -4.84 18.12 4.19
C GLN A 143 -5.70 17.70 5.39
N CYS A 144 -5.16 16.95 6.34
CA CYS A 144 -5.89 16.56 7.55
C CYS A 144 -6.34 17.76 8.39
N ARG A 145 -5.49 18.78 8.50
CA ARG A 145 -5.88 20.02 9.19
C ARG A 145 -7.00 20.76 8.46
N ALA A 146 -6.92 20.84 7.14
CA ALA A 146 -7.94 21.50 6.32
C ALA A 146 -9.29 20.78 6.38
N MET A 147 -9.28 19.46 6.52
CA MET A 147 -10.47 18.60 6.62
C MET A 147 -10.95 18.38 8.06
N ASP A 148 -10.31 18.99 9.06
CA ASP A 148 -10.57 18.78 10.50
C ASP A 148 -10.48 17.30 10.93
N LEU A 149 -9.54 16.54 10.35
CA LEU A 149 -9.26 15.16 10.68
C LEU A 149 -8.13 15.06 11.71
N GLY A 150 -8.35 14.32 12.80
CA GLY A 150 -7.40 14.19 13.92
C GLY A 150 -6.01 13.64 13.60
N TYR A 151 -5.81 13.09 12.40
CA TYR A 151 -4.53 12.49 11.97
C TYR A 151 -3.34 13.44 11.96
N TYR A 152 -3.56 14.75 11.78
CA TYR A 152 -2.46 15.71 11.90
C TYR A 152 -1.76 15.64 13.27
N LYS A 153 -2.51 15.34 14.36
CA LYS A 153 -1.94 15.16 15.70
C LYS A 153 -1.09 13.90 15.80
N HIS A 154 -1.50 12.84 15.10
CA HIS A 154 -0.72 11.59 15.01
C HIS A 154 0.61 11.85 14.30
N ILE A 155 0.59 12.61 13.19
CA ILE A 155 1.79 12.99 12.46
C ILE A 155 2.71 13.85 13.33
N GLU A 156 2.15 14.85 14.03
CA GLU A 156 2.92 15.69 14.96
C GLU A 156 3.57 14.86 16.09
N SER A 157 2.84 13.89 16.62
CA SER A 157 3.38 12.96 17.64
C SER A 157 4.51 12.09 17.06
N ALA A 158 4.31 11.48 15.89
CA ALA A 158 5.30 10.63 15.24
C ALA A 158 6.55 11.39 14.79
N CYS A 159 6.39 12.66 14.37
CA CYS A 159 7.47 13.51 13.88
C CYS A 159 8.16 14.34 14.99
N GLY A 160 7.62 14.34 16.21
CA GLY A 160 8.13 15.12 17.33
C GLY A 160 7.80 16.59 17.29
N GLY A 161 6.77 17.01 16.53
CA GLY A 161 6.32 18.39 16.40
C GLY A 161 5.54 18.65 15.11
N ASN A 162 5.11 19.89 14.91
CA ASN A 162 4.38 20.31 13.73
C ASN A 162 5.33 20.49 12.53
N PRO A 163 5.19 19.71 11.43
CA PRO A 163 6.10 19.78 10.27
C PRO A 163 6.11 21.13 9.54
N GLU A 164 5.07 21.96 9.72
CA GLU A 164 4.98 23.26 9.08
C GLU A 164 5.83 24.33 9.79
N THR A 165 5.93 24.24 11.11
CA THR A 165 6.58 25.26 11.94
C THR A 165 7.90 24.80 12.55
N ASP A 166 8.14 23.50 12.68
CA ASP A 166 9.34 22.92 13.27
C ASP A 166 10.21 22.24 12.20
N ALA A 167 11.46 22.65 12.08
CA ALA A 167 12.39 22.14 11.08
C ALA A 167 12.80 20.67 11.33
N ALA A 168 12.89 20.24 12.60
CA ALA A 168 13.21 18.85 12.94
C ALA A 168 12.03 17.93 12.62
N ALA A 169 10.80 18.34 12.97
CA ALA A 169 9.59 17.62 12.62
C ALA A 169 9.37 17.55 11.09
N ARG A 170 9.68 18.64 10.37
CA ARG A 170 9.65 18.65 8.89
C ARG A 170 10.62 17.63 8.31
N LYS A 171 11.85 17.55 8.82
CA LYS A 171 12.82 16.53 8.39
C LYS A 171 12.30 15.12 8.67
N GLN A 172 11.66 14.89 9.83
CA GLN A 172 11.03 13.61 10.15
C GLN A 172 9.88 13.28 9.19
N ALA A 173 9.01 14.23 8.89
CA ALA A 173 7.93 14.03 7.91
C ALA A 173 8.49 13.66 6.53
N MET A 174 9.55 14.33 6.07
CA MET A 174 10.19 14.02 4.78
C MET A 174 10.76 12.60 4.72
N VAL A 175 11.51 12.16 5.73
CA VAL A 175 12.10 10.80 5.72
C VAL A 175 11.06 9.69 5.88
N ARG A 176 9.88 10.03 6.41
CA ARG A 176 8.73 9.14 6.54
C ARG A 176 7.80 9.17 5.32
N SER A 177 8.01 10.12 4.39
CA SER A 177 7.22 10.27 3.18
C SER A 177 7.72 9.34 2.07
N PRO A 178 6.89 8.43 1.53
CA PRO A 178 7.25 7.56 0.42
C PRO A 178 7.85 8.29 -0.78
N ILE A 179 7.33 9.47 -1.15
CA ILE A 179 7.81 10.23 -2.32
C ILE A 179 9.31 10.57 -2.26
N SER A 180 9.89 10.64 -1.06
CA SER A 180 11.33 10.86 -0.88
C SER A 180 12.19 9.66 -1.31
N TRP A 181 11.61 8.47 -1.38
CA TRP A 181 12.31 7.21 -1.62
C TRP A 181 11.88 6.50 -2.90
N LEU A 182 10.66 6.79 -3.42
CA LEU A 182 10.11 6.15 -4.60
C LEU A 182 11.02 6.16 -5.83
N PRO A 183 11.89 7.17 -6.08
CA PRO A 183 12.84 7.10 -7.20
C PRO A 183 13.71 5.83 -7.19
N ASN A 184 13.96 5.22 -6.02
CA ASN A 184 14.72 3.98 -5.92
C ASN A 184 13.91 2.75 -6.39
N ALA A 185 12.59 2.87 -6.53
CA ALA A 185 11.69 1.80 -6.96
C ALA A 185 11.45 1.78 -8.48
N ALA A 186 12.25 2.49 -9.28
CA ALA A 186 12.04 2.64 -10.72
C ALA A 186 11.93 1.30 -11.48
N GLU A 187 12.65 0.28 -11.01
CA GLU A 187 12.66 -1.07 -11.62
C GLU A 187 11.64 -2.04 -10.97
N LEU A 188 10.92 -1.61 -9.92
CA LEU A 188 9.99 -2.45 -9.17
C LEU A 188 8.58 -2.34 -9.75
N PRO A 189 7.90 -3.45 -10.13
CA PRO A 189 6.49 -3.43 -10.48
C PRO A 189 5.62 -2.89 -9.34
N LEU A 190 4.96 -1.74 -9.56
CA LEU A 190 4.18 -1.04 -8.54
C LEU A 190 2.79 -0.69 -9.06
N ALA A 191 1.73 -1.24 -8.45
CA ALA A 191 0.35 -0.84 -8.69
C ALA A 191 -0.15 0.07 -7.56
N ILE A 192 -0.55 1.29 -7.91
CA ILE A 192 -1.15 2.29 -7.02
C ILE A 192 -2.64 2.38 -7.37
N ASN A 193 -3.51 2.20 -6.38
CA ASN A 193 -4.95 2.16 -6.59
C ASN A 193 -5.65 3.09 -5.58
N CYS A 194 -6.65 3.86 -6.00
CA CYS A 194 -7.42 4.73 -5.11
C CYS A 194 -8.85 4.93 -5.60
N GLY A 195 -9.78 5.09 -4.67
CA GLY A 195 -11.15 5.47 -4.98
C GLY A 195 -11.26 6.96 -5.28
N ILE A 196 -12.06 7.33 -6.28
CA ILE A 196 -12.20 8.73 -6.71
C ILE A 196 -12.84 9.62 -5.64
N HIS A 197 -13.61 9.02 -4.73
CA HIS A 197 -14.31 9.73 -3.66
C HIS A 197 -13.51 9.85 -2.36
N ASP A 198 -12.31 9.24 -2.30
CA ASP A 198 -11.47 9.30 -1.11
C ASP A 198 -11.00 10.74 -0.81
N GLY A 199 -10.91 11.07 0.49
CA GLY A 199 -10.59 12.42 0.95
C GLY A 199 -11.78 13.37 1.05
N HIS A 200 -13.01 12.87 0.85
CA HIS A 200 -14.24 13.65 1.03
C HIS A 200 -15.00 13.22 2.30
N ALA A 201 -15.77 14.13 2.88
CA ALA A 201 -16.49 13.90 4.13
C ALA A 201 -17.36 12.62 4.08
N GLY A 202 -17.07 11.67 4.98
CA GLY A 202 -17.78 10.40 5.07
C GLY A 202 -17.39 9.34 4.02
N LYS A 203 -16.42 9.62 3.14
CA LYS A 203 -16.00 8.73 2.06
C LYS A 203 -14.54 8.27 2.17
N GLY A 204 -13.74 8.91 3.02
CA GLY A 204 -12.34 8.58 3.26
C GLY A 204 -11.53 9.76 3.76
N THR A 205 -10.25 9.54 3.98
CA THR A 205 -9.35 10.48 4.67
C THR A 205 -8.08 10.80 3.89
N VAL A 206 -7.86 10.12 2.76
CA VAL A 206 -6.65 10.28 1.93
C VAL A 206 -7.05 10.77 0.54
N PRO A 207 -6.91 12.06 0.24
CA PRO A 207 -7.25 12.58 -1.08
C PRO A 207 -6.49 11.90 -2.22
N VAL A 208 -7.15 11.78 -3.37
CA VAL A 208 -6.67 11.05 -4.56
C VAL A 208 -5.32 11.56 -5.07
N ASP A 209 -5.00 12.85 -4.86
CA ASP A 209 -3.74 13.46 -5.26
C ASP A 209 -2.51 12.83 -4.60
N GLN A 210 -2.66 12.24 -3.41
CA GLN A 210 -1.59 11.48 -2.77
C GLN A 210 -1.15 10.30 -3.65
N SER A 211 -2.10 9.59 -4.27
CA SER A 211 -1.83 8.50 -5.21
C SER A 211 -1.27 9.00 -6.55
N ILE A 212 -1.80 10.11 -7.07
CA ILE A 212 -1.34 10.75 -8.30
C ILE A 212 0.11 11.22 -8.16
N PHE A 213 0.47 11.83 -7.03
CA PHE A 213 1.84 12.31 -6.81
C PHE A 213 2.83 11.17 -6.68
N ALA A 214 2.46 10.06 -6.01
CA ALA A 214 3.28 8.86 -5.97
C ALA A 214 3.54 8.30 -7.39
N PHE A 215 2.50 8.21 -8.22
CA PHE A 215 2.62 7.81 -9.62
C PHE A 215 3.55 8.73 -10.40
N ASN A 216 3.36 10.04 -10.29
CA ASN A 216 4.12 11.05 -11.03
C ASN A 216 5.63 11.03 -10.71
N VAL A 217 6.04 10.55 -9.52
CA VAL A 217 7.46 10.38 -9.17
C VAL A 217 8.14 9.37 -10.10
N LEU A 218 7.43 8.30 -10.46
CA LEU A 218 7.96 7.16 -11.23
C LEU A 218 7.61 7.21 -12.72
N ALA A 219 6.56 7.94 -13.07
CA ALA A 219 6.09 8.05 -14.45
C ALA A 219 7.04 8.87 -15.34
N ALA A 220 7.13 8.50 -16.61
CA ALA A 220 7.76 9.30 -17.64
C ALA A 220 7.13 10.70 -17.70
N PRO A 221 7.89 11.75 -18.02
CA PRO A 221 7.38 13.12 -17.99
C PRO A 221 6.08 13.33 -18.77
N GLU A 222 5.95 12.69 -19.95
CA GLU A 222 4.78 12.76 -20.82
C GLU A 222 3.55 12.06 -20.28
N ASP A 223 3.73 11.11 -19.36
CA ASP A 223 2.64 10.34 -18.73
C ASP A 223 2.15 10.93 -17.41
N ARG A 224 2.82 11.94 -16.91
CA ARG A 224 2.44 12.57 -15.64
C ARG A 224 1.09 13.24 -15.75
N ILE A 225 0.32 13.15 -14.65
CA ILE A 225 -0.93 13.88 -14.49
C ILE A 225 -0.56 15.28 -14.00
N SER A 226 -1.08 16.31 -14.68
CA SER A 226 -0.81 17.70 -14.33
C SER A 226 -1.36 18.03 -12.93
N TRP A 227 -0.81 19.05 -12.31
CA TRP A 227 -1.35 19.58 -11.05
C TRP A 227 -2.82 20.00 -11.19
N ASP A 228 -3.16 20.70 -12.28
CA ASP A 228 -4.52 21.18 -12.53
C ASP A 228 -5.50 20.03 -12.68
N ASP A 229 -5.13 18.95 -13.40
CA ASP A 229 -5.95 17.75 -13.52
C ASP A 229 -6.10 17.02 -12.18
N ALA A 230 -5.04 16.88 -11.40
CA ALA A 230 -5.09 16.27 -10.07
C ALA A 230 -6.04 17.05 -9.14
N MET A 231 -5.92 18.38 -9.11
CA MET A 231 -6.80 19.23 -8.32
C MET A 231 -8.23 19.26 -8.85
N TYR A 232 -8.44 19.10 -10.17
CA TYR A 232 -9.76 18.94 -10.74
C TYR A 232 -10.43 17.66 -10.24
N ILE A 233 -9.69 16.53 -10.28
CA ILE A 233 -10.19 15.22 -9.80
C ILE A 233 -10.55 15.31 -8.32
N VAL A 234 -9.66 15.85 -7.47
CA VAL A 234 -9.92 16.01 -6.03
C VAL A 234 -11.17 16.85 -5.77
N ARG A 235 -11.36 17.95 -6.49
CA ARG A 235 -12.48 18.87 -6.21
C ARG A 235 -13.82 18.38 -6.73
N ASN A 236 -13.82 17.68 -7.87
CA ASN A 236 -15.04 17.34 -8.59
C ASN A 236 -15.42 15.86 -8.50
N GLU A 237 -14.60 15.03 -7.89
CA GLU A 237 -14.79 13.56 -7.82
C GLU A 237 -15.07 12.98 -9.23
N THR A 238 -14.38 13.49 -10.25
CA THR A 238 -14.62 13.17 -11.67
C THR A 238 -13.31 13.26 -12.44
N ILE A 239 -13.10 12.32 -13.37
CA ILE A 239 -11.96 12.35 -14.27
C ILE A 239 -12.17 13.41 -15.36
N PRO A 240 -11.20 14.29 -15.66
CA PRO A 240 -11.26 15.19 -16.83
C PRO A 240 -11.48 14.42 -18.13
N GLU A 241 -12.27 14.96 -19.05
CA GLU A 241 -12.65 14.26 -20.29
C GLU A 241 -11.46 13.72 -21.10
N HIS A 242 -10.39 14.49 -21.20
CA HIS A 242 -9.17 14.11 -21.92
C HIS A 242 -8.35 12.98 -21.23
N LEU A 243 -8.66 12.66 -19.97
CA LEU A 243 -8.04 11.57 -19.22
C LEU A 243 -8.92 10.32 -19.12
N HIS A 244 -10.16 10.36 -19.62
CA HIS A 244 -11.06 9.20 -19.52
C HIS A 244 -10.44 7.96 -20.16
N CYS A 245 -10.52 6.83 -19.48
CA CYS A 245 -10.24 5.52 -20.05
C CYS A 245 -11.52 4.67 -20.07
N ARG A 246 -11.54 3.64 -20.93
CA ARG A 246 -12.67 2.69 -21.06
C ARG A 246 -12.21 1.28 -20.72
N GLU A 247 -11.42 1.16 -19.69
CA GLU A 247 -10.91 -0.13 -19.28
C GLU A 247 -11.89 -0.82 -18.33
N VAL A 248 -12.15 -2.10 -18.58
CA VAL A 248 -12.93 -2.97 -17.70
C VAL A 248 -11.97 -3.97 -17.07
N ASP A 249 -11.93 -3.98 -15.75
CA ASP A 249 -11.13 -4.94 -14.98
C ASP A 249 -12.06 -5.74 -14.06
N PRO A 250 -12.35 -7.01 -14.41
CA PRO A 250 -13.25 -7.84 -13.62
C PRO A 250 -12.81 -8.06 -12.17
N ALA A 251 -11.51 -7.89 -11.88
CA ALA A 251 -10.99 -8.03 -10.52
C ALA A 251 -11.49 -6.94 -9.57
N PHE A 252 -11.97 -5.80 -10.09
CA PHE A 252 -12.58 -4.72 -9.30
C PHE A 252 -14.07 -4.94 -9.04
N GLY A 253 -14.66 -6.08 -9.48
CA GLY A 253 -16.06 -6.40 -9.27
C GLY A 253 -17.01 -5.39 -9.91
N GLU A 254 -17.93 -4.81 -9.13
CA GLU A 254 -18.90 -3.81 -9.59
C GLU A 254 -18.30 -2.40 -9.74
N HIS A 255 -17.09 -2.16 -9.20
CA HIS A 255 -16.45 -0.86 -9.23
C HIS A 255 -15.79 -0.60 -10.58
N LYS A 256 -16.21 0.47 -11.22
CA LYS A 256 -15.68 0.85 -12.52
C LYS A 256 -14.26 1.41 -12.38
N VAL A 257 -13.37 1.00 -13.27
CA VAL A 257 -12.11 1.70 -13.48
C VAL A 257 -12.41 2.98 -14.25
N LEU A 258 -12.21 4.13 -13.62
CA LEU A 258 -12.48 5.46 -14.18
C LEU A 258 -11.26 6.02 -14.90
N PHE A 259 -10.07 5.70 -14.37
CA PHE A 259 -8.79 6.08 -14.96
C PHE A 259 -7.76 4.99 -14.69
N ARG A 260 -6.97 4.65 -15.70
CA ARG A 260 -5.79 3.79 -15.55
C ARG A 260 -4.69 4.26 -16.50
N ARG A 261 -3.50 4.32 -15.96
CA ARG A 261 -2.30 4.62 -16.75
C ARG A 261 -1.13 3.78 -16.27
N VAL A 262 -0.44 3.17 -17.21
CA VAL A 262 0.86 2.53 -16.99
C VAL A 262 1.93 3.44 -17.56
N SER A 263 2.99 3.65 -16.80
CA SER A 263 4.19 4.36 -17.25
C SER A 263 5.40 3.74 -16.58
N ASN A 264 6.42 3.40 -17.34
CA ASN A 264 7.55 2.63 -16.83
C ASN A 264 7.07 1.38 -16.07
N ASN A 265 7.50 1.19 -14.82
CA ASN A 265 7.13 0.06 -13.96
C ASN A 265 6.04 0.42 -12.93
N VAL A 266 5.31 1.51 -13.14
CA VAL A 266 4.22 1.93 -12.25
C VAL A 266 2.88 2.00 -12.99
N ARG A 267 1.82 1.56 -12.32
CA ARG A 267 0.44 1.73 -12.78
C ARG A 267 -0.37 2.50 -11.74
N LEU A 268 -1.08 3.54 -12.16
CA LEU A 268 -2.13 4.18 -11.37
C LEU A 268 -3.50 3.72 -11.84
N THR A 269 -4.36 3.32 -10.92
CA THR A 269 -5.78 3.04 -11.15
C THR A 269 -6.63 3.90 -10.22
N ILE A 270 -7.54 4.70 -10.78
CA ILE A 270 -8.58 5.41 -10.04
C ILE A 270 -9.90 4.72 -10.36
N PHE A 271 -10.57 4.20 -9.33
CA PHE A 271 -11.83 3.47 -9.47
C PHE A 271 -13.01 4.25 -8.86
N ASP A 272 -14.23 3.88 -9.24
CA ASP A 272 -15.46 4.39 -8.67
C ASP A 272 -15.67 3.76 -7.28
N GLY A 273 -15.18 4.40 -6.26
CA GLY A 273 -15.18 3.92 -4.86
C GLY A 273 -14.65 4.97 -3.89
N ASN A 274 -14.67 4.59 -2.63
CA ASN A 274 -14.25 5.41 -1.50
C ASN A 274 -12.80 5.06 -1.08
N HIS A 275 -12.56 5.07 0.23
CA HIS A 275 -11.30 4.65 0.85
C HIS A 275 -11.26 3.12 0.97
N ASP A 276 -11.14 2.42 -0.16
CA ASP A 276 -11.34 0.98 -0.25
C ASP A 276 -10.08 0.25 -0.72
N LEU A 277 -9.95 -1.02 -0.28
CA LEU A 277 -8.98 -1.98 -0.80
C LEU A 277 -9.73 -3.23 -1.26
N TYR A 278 -9.44 -3.71 -2.47
CA TYR A 278 -9.97 -4.95 -3.03
C TYR A 278 -8.87 -6.01 -3.07
N GLU A 279 -8.84 -6.88 -2.06
CA GLU A 279 -7.81 -7.91 -1.88
C GLU A 279 -7.73 -8.84 -3.10
N ASN A 280 -8.87 -9.17 -3.70
CA ASN A 280 -8.92 -9.98 -4.91
C ASN A 280 -8.22 -9.31 -6.09
N ALA A 281 -8.45 -8.01 -6.33
CA ALA A 281 -7.81 -7.28 -7.40
C ALA A 281 -6.29 -7.15 -7.16
N ALA A 282 -5.90 -6.93 -5.89
CA ALA A 282 -4.50 -6.87 -5.50
C ALA A 282 -3.79 -8.20 -5.78
N LEU A 283 -4.32 -9.32 -5.26
CA LEU A 283 -3.68 -10.62 -5.38
C LEU A 283 -3.75 -11.18 -6.80
N GLU A 284 -4.81 -10.91 -7.54
CA GLU A 284 -4.94 -11.29 -8.95
C GLU A 284 -3.80 -10.69 -9.78
N TRP A 285 -3.53 -9.38 -9.63
CA TRP A 285 -2.41 -8.74 -10.31
C TRP A 285 -1.06 -9.24 -9.80
N LEU A 286 -0.86 -9.34 -8.47
CA LEU A 286 0.38 -9.82 -7.86
C LEU A 286 0.73 -11.25 -8.32
N SER A 287 -0.27 -12.12 -8.47
CA SER A 287 -0.08 -13.54 -8.84
C SER A 287 0.66 -13.73 -10.17
N ARG A 288 0.59 -12.74 -11.05
CA ARG A 288 1.20 -12.75 -12.38
C ARG A 288 2.62 -12.19 -12.42
N GLN A 289 3.09 -11.62 -11.32
CA GLN A 289 4.41 -11.03 -11.25
C GLN A 289 5.45 -12.05 -10.80
N VAL A 290 6.55 -12.16 -11.51
CA VAL A 290 7.68 -13.02 -11.17
C VAL A 290 8.96 -12.20 -11.31
N LYS A 291 9.81 -12.23 -10.29
CA LYS A 291 11.05 -11.43 -10.28
C LYS A 291 11.97 -11.84 -11.41
N GLY A 292 12.33 -10.88 -12.25
CA GLY A 292 13.18 -11.09 -13.43
C GLY A 292 12.42 -11.43 -14.70
N GLU A 293 11.09 -11.53 -14.67
CA GLU A 293 10.25 -11.71 -15.84
C GLU A 293 9.59 -10.38 -16.27
N PRO A 294 9.11 -10.25 -17.51
CA PRO A 294 8.36 -9.07 -17.96
C PRO A 294 7.12 -8.82 -17.09
N ILE A 295 6.84 -7.55 -16.82
CA ILE A 295 5.70 -7.15 -15.99
C ILE A 295 4.39 -7.41 -16.75
N SER A 296 3.43 -8.07 -16.09
CA SER A 296 2.09 -8.29 -16.62
C SER A 296 1.14 -7.20 -16.10
N TRP A 297 0.66 -6.34 -17.01
CA TRP A 297 -0.30 -5.29 -16.68
C TRP A 297 -1.72 -5.60 -17.09
N GLU A 298 -1.92 -6.57 -17.99
CA GLU A 298 -3.23 -6.96 -18.49
C GLU A 298 -4.14 -7.44 -17.35
N PRO A 299 -5.45 -7.13 -17.41
CA PRO A 299 -6.43 -7.75 -16.52
C PRO A 299 -6.38 -9.27 -16.65
N GLY A 300 -6.49 -9.98 -15.53
CA GLY A 300 -6.59 -11.44 -15.57
C GLY A 300 -7.91 -11.92 -16.17
N PRO A 301 -8.00 -13.21 -16.55
CA PRO A 301 -9.27 -13.81 -16.86
C PRO A 301 -10.19 -13.63 -15.64
N ALA A 302 -11.46 -13.31 -15.90
CA ALA A 302 -12.45 -13.20 -14.81
C ALA A 302 -12.38 -14.46 -13.94
N SER A 303 -11.72 -14.38 -12.79
CA SER A 303 -11.80 -15.47 -11.81
C SER A 303 -13.25 -15.57 -11.40
N ALA A 304 -13.80 -16.77 -11.31
CA ALA A 304 -15.16 -16.99 -10.83
C ALA A 304 -15.35 -16.13 -9.57
N ALA A 305 -16.29 -15.19 -9.67
CA ALA A 305 -16.50 -14.11 -8.73
C ALA A 305 -16.38 -14.60 -7.28
N LEU A 306 -15.38 -14.07 -6.58
CA LEU A 306 -15.45 -14.03 -5.13
C LEU A 306 -16.39 -12.87 -4.81
N ASP A 307 -17.29 -13.09 -3.85
CA ASP A 307 -18.22 -12.06 -3.40
C ASP A 307 -17.51 -10.72 -3.20
N PRO A 308 -18.01 -9.64 -3.82
CA PRO A 308 -17.37 -8.33 -3.78
C PRO A 308 -17.65 -7.61 -2.45
N GLU A 309 -17.32 -8.21 -1.32
CA GLU A 309 -17.29 -7.44 -0.08
C GLU A 309 -15.99 -6.63 -0.02
N SER A 310 -16.08 -5.36 -0.37
CA SER A 310 -15.01 -4.40 -0.13
C SER A 310 -14.69 -4.31 1.37
N SER A 311 -13.42 -4.28 1.73
CA SER A 311 -13.04 -3.81 3.04
C SER A 311 -13.01 -2.29 3.02
N GLN A 312 -14.07 -1.62 3.52
CA GLN A 312 -13.92 -0.23 3.88
C GLN A 312 -12.77 -0.12 4.87
N LEU A 313 -11.71 0.57 4.46
CA LEU A 313 -10.59 0.86 5.33
C LEU A 313 -11.07 1.93 6.30
N THR A 314 -11.43 1.52 7.51
CA THR A 314 -11.65 2.51 8.56
C THR A 314 -10.29 3.07 8.96
N SER A 315 -10.14 4.33 8.82
CA SER A 315 -8.97 5.14 9.17
C SER A 315 -8.92 5.46 10.64
#